data_99fe1cc4d0dcb7aa576d88ba7b3684da
#
_entry.id   99fe1cc4d0dcb7aa576d88ba7b3684da
#
_cell.length_a   1.000
_cell.length_b   1.000
_cell.length_c   1.000
_cell.angle_alpha   90.00
_cell.angle_beta   90.00
_cell.angle_gamma   90.00
#
_symmetry.space_group_name_H-M   'P 1'
#
loop_
_entity.id
_entity.type
_entity.pdbx_description
1 polymer ?
#
loop_
_entity_poly.entity_id
_entity_poly.type
_entity_poly.pdbx_seq_one_letter_code
_entity_poly.pdbx_strand_id
1 'polypeptide(L)'
;MLFRSPVEPMYTVQDAEAAMQLFRGMEYNTKIELAPGLVIRFIDVGHLLGSSSIEIWVTESGTTTKLVFSGDIGNQHQPIIKDPTTIRDADYVFMESTYGDRSHGPRPDYVGELSRILQRTFDRGGNVVIPSFAVGRTQELLYFIREIKKEGLVTGHGNFPVYIDSPLAIEATRIFKDTDPDYFDEDTRALLAQGIDPIQFPGLQVSVTSDESRMINADRVPKVIISASGMCEAGRIRHHLKH
;
A
#
# COMPACT_ATOMS: atom_id res chain seq x y z
N MET A 1 37.58 -6.08 18.72
CA MET A 1 36.35 -5.53 19.24
C MET A 1 36.26 -4.08 18.75
N LEU A 2 35.51 -3.82 17.69
CA LEU A 2 35.28 -2.45 17.22
C LEU A 2 34.18 -1.85 18.11
N PHE A 3 34.55 -0.94 18.98
CA PHE A 3 33.60 -0.11 19.72
C PHE A 3 32.88 0.78 18.70
N ARG A 4 31.65 0.39 18.31
CA ARG A 4 30.77 1.33 17.63
C ARG A 4 30.25 2.29 18.70
N SER A 5 30.64 3.55 18.60
CA SER A 5 29.97 4.61 19.36
C SER A 5 28.46 4.52 19.11
N PRO A 6 27.61 4.64 20.13
CA PRO A 6 26.16 4.72 19.90
C PRO A 6 25.91 5.89 18.94
N VAL A 7 25.28 5.60 17.81
CA VAL A 7 24.83 6.63 16.88
C VAL A 7 23.54 7.21 17.47
N GLU A 8 23.57 8.48 17.84
CA GLU A 8 22.36 9.17 18.24
C GLU A 8 21.42 9.28 17.04
N PRO A 9 20.13 8.95 17.19
CA PRO A 9 19.16 9.09 16.11
C PRO A 9 18.98 10.58 15.78
N MET A 10 18.71 10.90 14.51
CA MET A 10 18.44 12.27 14.06
C MET A 10 17.17 12.84 14.70
N TYR A 11 16.23 12.00 15.08
CA TYR A 11 15.00 12.33 15.83
C TYR A 11 14.56 11.12 16.66
N THR A 12 13.81 11.38 17.70
CA THR A 12 13.28 10.38 18.64
C THR A 12 11.80 10.10 18.35
N VAL A 13 11.23 9.10 19.01
CA VAL A 13 9.78 8.83 18.97
C VAL A 13 8.99 10.04 19.49
N GLN A 14 9.49 10.70 20.54
CA GLN A 14 8.87 11.91 21.10
C GLN A 14 8.84 13.07 20.11
N ASP A 15 9.89 13.25 19.31
CA ASP A 15 9.91 14.26 18.25
C ASP A 15 8.85 13.95 17.17
N ALA A 16 8.71 12.68 16.80
CA ALA A 16 7.69 12.24 15.85
C ALA A 16 6.27 12.46 16.41
N GLU A 17 6.02 12.09 17.66
CA GLU A 17 4.74 12.32 18.33
C GLU A 17 4.39 13.81 18.40
N ALA A 18 5.37 14.67 18.72
CA ALA A 18 5.17 16.12 18.73
C ALA A 18 4.86 16.67 17.34
N ALA A 19 5.55 16.18 16.30
CA ALA A 19 5.29 16.57 14.91
C ALA A 19 3.88 16.20 14.46
N MET A 20 3.35 15.03 14.86
CA MET A 20 2.00 14.60 14.52
C MET A 20 0.90 15.55 15.01
N GLN A 21 1.13 16.31 16.09
CA GLN A 21 0.18 17.32 16.58
C GLN A 21 0.01 18.51 15.62
N LEU A 22 0.97 18.70 14.69
CA LEU A 22 0.95 19.79 13.70
C LEU A 22 0.24 19.37 12.40
N PHE A 23 -0.04 18.10 12.19
CA PHE A 23 -0.72 17.61 10.99
C PHE A 23 -2.18 18.14 10.95
N ARG A 24 -2.60 18.53 9.76
CA ARG A 24 -3.98 18.91 9.46
C ARG A 24 -4.43 18.10 8.24
N GLY A 25 -5.49 17.30 8.42
CA GLY A 25 -6.14 16.59 7.32
C GLY A 25 -6.83 17.56 6.38
N MET A 26 -6.73 17.31 5.07
CA MET A 26 -7.34 18.13 4.02
C MET A 26 -8.02 17.23 3.01
N GLU A 27 -9.19 17.66 2.54
CA GLU A 27 -9.96 16.95 1.52
C GLU A 27 -9.38 17.19 0.13
N TYR A 28 -9.46 16.16 -0.72
CA TYR A 28 -9.13 16.29 -2.14
C TYR A 28 -10.01 17.34 -2.83
N ASN A 29 -9.50 17.92 -3.89
CA ASN A 29 -10.17 18.88 -4.76
C ASN A 29 -10.60 20.19 -4.08
N THR A 30 -10.26 20.41 -2.81
CA THR A 30 -10.60 21.62 -2.06
C THR A 30 -9.44 22.62 -2.09
N LYS A 31 -9.70 23.84 -2.54
CA LYS A 31 -8.72 24.93 -2.49
C LYS A 31 -8.59 25.47 -1.07
N ILE A 32 -7.34 25.60 -0.62
CA ILE A 32 -6.99 26.04 0.73
C ILE A 32 -6.05 27.23 0.60
N GLU A 33 -6.42 28.35 1.16
CA GLU A 33 -5.54 29.51 1.27
C GLU A 33 -4.63 29.34 2.50
N LEU A 34 -3.33 29.17 2.26
CA LEU A 34 -2.33 29.02 3.32
C LEU A 34 -1.83 30.37 3.82
N ALA A 35 -1.77 31.36 2.93
CA ALA A 35 -1.40 32.75 3.21
C ALA A 35 -1.95 33.65 2.09
N PRO A 36 -2.02 34.96 2.29
CA PRO A 36 -2.44 35.89 1.23
C PRO A 36 -1.65 35.69 -0.07
N GLY A 37 -2.37 35.31 -1.14
CA GLY A 37 -1.78 35.02 -2.44
C GLY A 37 -1.16 33.62 -2.59
N LEU A 38 -1.28 32.73 -1.59
CA LEU A 38 -0.81 31.37 -1.65
C LEU A 38 -1.96 30.39 -1.44
N VAL A 39 -2.40 29.72 -2.50
CA VAL A 39 -3.49 28.73 -2.48
C VAL A 39 -2.95 27.37 -2.89
N ILE A 40 -3.38 26.32 -2.24
CA ILE A 40 -3.05 24.93 -2.60
C ILE A 40 -4.31 24.10 -2.83
N ARG A 41 -4.15 22.98 -3.54
CA ARG A 41 -5.15 21.93 -3.67
C ARG A 41 -4.48 20.58 -3.83
N PHE A 42 -5.02 19.55 -3.16
CA PHE A 42 -4.60 18.17 -3.32
C PHE A 42 -5.50 17.46 -4.33
N ILE A 43 -4.89 16.71 -5.26
CA ILE A 43 -5.58 15.96 -6.31
C ILE A 43 -5.18 14.49 -6.16
N ASP A 44 -6.14 13.60 -6.07
CA ASP A 44 -5.88 12.15 -5.98
C ASP A 44 -5.09 11.68 -7.20
N VAL A 45 -3.98 11.05 -6.96
CA VAL A 45 -3.02 10.58 -7.97
C VAL A 45 -2.96 9.06 -8.06
N GLY A 46 -3.83 8.34 -7.33
CA GLY A 46 -4.06 6.90 -7.49
C GLY A 46 -2.83 6.00 -7.25
N HIS A 47 -1.85 6.46 -6.46
CA HIS A 47 -0.67 5.66 -6.14
C HIS A 47 -0.85 4.84 -4.87
N LEU A 48 -1.26 5.48 -3.79
CA LEU A 48 -1.63 4.90 -2.50
C LEU A 48 -2.87 5.60 -1.97
N LEU A 49 -3.54 4.99 -1.01
CA LEU A 49 -4.63 5.65 -0.27
C LEU A 49 -4.09 6.92 0.42
N GLY A 50 -4.65 8.07 0.07
CA GLY A 50 -4.21 9.38 0.55
C GLY A 50 -3.07 10.03 -0.27
N SER A 51 -2.55 9.39 -1.32
CA SER A 51 -1.54 9.99 -2.20
C SER A 51 -2.12 11.15 -3.02
N SER A 52 -1.32 12.18 -3.27
CA SER A 52 -1.79 13.34 -4.02
C SER A 52 -0.71 14.02 -4.86
N SER A 53 -1.13 14.55 -6.00
CA SER A 53 -0.45 15.69 -6.62
C SER A 53 -0.87 16.97 -5.91
N ILE A 54 0.03 17.94 -5.88
CA ILE A 54 -0.20 19.23 -5.23
C ILE A 54 -0.21 20.32 -6.30
N GLU A 55 -1.33 21.02 -6.42
CA GLU A 55 -1.41 22.26 -7.19
C GLU A 55 -1.21 23.45 -6.24
N ILE A 56 -0.38 24.40 -6.66
CA ILE A 56 -0.06 25.61 -5.89
C ILE A 56 -0.27 26.83 -6.80
N TRP A 57 -1.07 27.77 -6.37
CA TRP A 57 -1.23 29.07 -7.01
C TRP A 57 -0.53 30.12 -6.18
N VAL A 58 0.41 30.82 -6.78
CA VAL A 58 1.13 31.95 -6.19
C VAL A 58 0.74 33.21 -6.91
N THR A 59 0.18 34.18 -6.18
CA THR A 59 -0.23 35.47 -6.72
C THR A 59 0.68 36.58 -6.20
N GLU A 60 1.45 37.19 -7.09
CA GLU A 60 2.31 38.32 -6.82
C GLU A 60 2.03 39.47 -7.80
N SER A 61 1.92 40.69 -7.31
CA SER A 61 1.70 41.88 -8.14
C SER A 61 0.54 41.76 -9.13
N GLY A 62 -0.53 41.05 -8.76
CA GLY A 62 -1.72 40.83 -9.57
C GLY A 62 -1.60 39.74 -10.63
N THR A 63 -0.45 39.06 -10.70
CA THR A 63 -0.23 37.88 -11.59
C THR A 63 -0.26 36.60 -10.76
N THR A 64 -1.01 35.62 -11.25
CA THR A 64 -1.07 34.28 -10.62
C THR A 64 -0.29 33.27 -11.47
N THR A 65 0.63 32.56 -10.83
CA THR A 65 1.38 31.45 -11.42
C THR A 65 0.93 30.14 -10.80
N LYS A 66 0.66 29.13 -11.62
CA LYS A 66 0.26 27.80 -11.17
C LYS A 66 1.43 26.81 -11.28
N LEU A 67 1.82 26.24 -10.17
CA LEU A 67 2.81 25.16 -10.09
C LEU A 67 2.11 23.84 -9.78
N VAL A 68 2.63 22.73 -10.30
CA VAL A 68 2.16 21.38 -10.01
C VAL A 68 3.34 20.51 -9.59
N PHE A 69 3.16 19.81 -8.48
CA PHE A 69 4.08 18.76 -8.00
C PHE A 69 3.33 17.44 -8.08
N SER A 70 3.84 16.49 -8.88
CA SER A 70 3.12 15.25 -9.16
C SER A 70 2.99 14.33 -7.94
N GLY A 71 3.96 14.33 -7.03
CA GLY A 71 4.17 13.19 -6.16
C GLY A 71 4.45 11.92 -6.97
N ASP A 72 4.28 10.75 -6.36
CA ASP A 72 4.35 9.45 -7.04
C ASP A 72 3.00 9.17 -7.71
N ILE A 73 3.00 8.95 -9.02
CA ILE A 73 1.78 8.74 -9.82
C ILE A 73 1.45 7.26 -9.89
N GLY A 74 0.19 6.91 -9.61
CA GLY A 74 -0.30 5.54 -9.69
C GLY A 74 -0.53 5.05 -11.11
N ASN A 75 -0.76 3.75 -11.24
CA ASN A 75 -1.18 3.13 -12.49
C ASN A 75 -2.71 3.12 -12.60
N GLN A 76 -3.21 3.05 -13.84
CA GLN A 76 -4.63 2.86 -14.10
C GLN A 76 -5.08 1.43 -13.74
N HIS A 77 -6.34 1.31 -13.33
CA HIS A 77 -7.01 0.03 -13.05
C HIS A 77 -6.34 -0.79 -11.93
N GLN A 78 -5.69 -0.15 -10.96
CA GLN A 78 -5.28 -0.83 -9.74
C GLN A 78 -6.51 -1.15 -8.89
N PRO A 79 -6.57 -2.29 -8.22
CA PRO A 79 -7.70 -2.58 -7.34
C PRO A 79 -7.68 -1.69 -6.10
N ILE A 80 -8.85 -1.47 -5.52
CA ILE A 80 -9.11 -0.75 -4.27
C ILE A 80 -9.08 0.77 -4.43
N ILE A 81 -8.07 1.33 -5.04
CA ILE A 81 -7.87 2.78 -5.15
C ILE A 81 -8.32 3.32 -6.51
N LYS A 82 -8.68 4.59 -6.54
CA LYS A 82 -9.10 5.26 -7.79
C LYS A 82 -7.96 5.40 -8.79
N ASP A 83 -8.30 5.49 -10.05
CA ASP A 83 -7.36 5.84 -11.10
C ASP A 83 -6.80 7.26 -10.90
N PRO A 84 -5.55 7.52 -11.35
CA PRO A 84 -4.95 8.84 -11.27
C PRO A 84 -5.79 9.93 -11.95
N THR A 85 -6.02 11.03 -11.26
CA THR A 85 -6.66 12.20 -11.84
C THR A 85 -5.66 13.02 -12.64
N THR A 86 -5.99 13.34 -13.89
CA THR A 86 -5.14 14.16 -14.76
C THR A 86 -5.29 15.64 -14.47
N ILE A 87 -4.18 16.33 -14.21
CA ILE A 87 -4.11 17.80 -14.15
C ILE A 87 -3.74 18.30 -15.54
N ARG A 88 -4.54 19.24 -16.12
CA ARG A 88 -4.42 19.64 -17.53
C ARG A 88 -3.72 20.96 -17.78
N ASP A 89 -3.65 21.82 -16.78
CA ASP A 89 -3.09 23.17 -16.90
C ASP A 89 -2.14 23.48 -15.76
N ALA A 90 -0.97 23.99 -16.09
CA ALA A 90 0.04 24.48 -15.16
C ALA A 90 1.04 25.37 -15.91
N ASP A 91 1.58 26.37 -15.22
CA ASP A 91 2.70 27.15 -15.76
C ASP A 91 4.02 26.41 -15.57
N TYR A 92 4.16 25.70 -14.43
CA TYR A 92 5.34 24.88 -14.12
C TYR A 92 4.92 23.53 -13.56
N VAL A 93 5.61 22.45 -14.00
CA VAL A 93 5.37 21.08 -13.55
C VAL A 93 6.67 20.48 -13.01
N PHE A 94 6.62 19.95 -11.80
CA PHE A 94 7.65 19.13 -11.16
C PHE A 94 7.11 17.71 -11.07
N MET A 95 7.70 16.78 -11.84
CA MET A 95 7.12 15.46 -12.07
C MET A 95 8.16 14.37 -11.78
N GLU A 96 7.71 13.26 -11.17
CA GLU A 96 8.51 12.04 -11.08
C GLU A 96 8.88 11.51 -12.47
N SER A 97 9.96 10.73 -12.55
CA SER A 97 10.37 10.07 -13.78
C SER A 97 10.95 8.67 -13.54
N THR A 98 10.43 7.96 -12.57
CA THR A 98 10.88 6.62 -12.14
C THR A 98 10.88 5.63 -13.30
N TYR A 99 9.87 5.70 -14.15
CA TYR A 99 9.74 4.92 -15.39
C TYR A 99 9.75 5.80 -16.65
N GLY A 100 10.42 6.95 -16.59
CA GLY A 100 10.46 7.91 -17.71
C GLY A 100 11.16 7.40 -18.96
N ASP A 101 11.95 6.35 -18.86
CA ASP A 101 12.71 5.74 -19.96
C ASP A 101 12.09 4.44 -20.50
N ARG A 102 10.97 3.96 -19.95
CA ARG A 102 10.37 2.68 -20.32
C ARG A 102 8.88 2.60 -20.00
N SER A 103 8.19 1.67 -20.67
CA SER A 103 6.81 1.29 -20.38
C SER A 103 6.75 0.00 -19.55
N HIS A 104 5.73 -0.15 -18.72
CA HIS A 104 5.48 -1.37 -17.94
C HIS A 104 5.05 -2.58 -18.78
N GLY A 105 4.68 -2.38 -20.02
CA GLY A 105 4.06 -3.43 -20.84
C GLY A 105 2.58 -3.69 -20.50
N PRO A 106 2.00 -4.75 -21.08
CA PRO A 106 0.62 -5.14 -20.77
C PRO A 106 0.47 -5.55 -19.30
N ARG A 107 -0.66 -5.22 -18.70
CA ARG A 107 -0.97 -5.63 -17.33
C ARG A 107 -1.06 -7.16 -17.24
N PRO A 108 -0.30 -7.81 -16.35
CA PRO A 108 -0.37 -9.25 -16.16
C PRO A 108 -1.72 -9.69 -15.57
N ASP A 109 -2.09 -10.95 -15.80
CA ASP A 109 -3.16 -11.62 -15.05
C ASP A 109 -2.65 -11.99 -13.65
N TYR A 110 -2.68 -11.02 -12.72
CA TYR A 110 -2.16 -11.21 -11.35
C TYR A 110 -2.86 -12.33 -10.60
N VAL A 111 -4.19 -12.46 -10.74
CA VAL A 111 -4.98 -13.50 -10.08
C VAL A 111 -4.61 -14.89 -10.60
N GLY A 112 -4.59 -15.07 -11.93
CA GLY A 112 -4.23 -16.32 -12.54
C GLY A 112 -2.77 -16.71 -12.32
N GLU A 113 -1.84 -15.76 -12.37
CA GLU A 113 -0.42 -16.06 -12.11
C GLU A 113 -0.16 -16.41 -10.64
N LEU A 114 -0.73 -15.64 -9.72
CA LEU A 114 -0.60 -15.92 -8.29
C LEU A 114 -1.24 -17.27 -7.94
N SER A 115 -2.42 -17.58 -8.46
CA SER A 115 -3.09 -18.88 -8.22
C SER A 115 -2.23 -20.05 -8.69
N ARG A 116 -1.57 -19.96 -9.86
CA ARG A 116 -0.65 -20.99 -10.36
C ARG A 116 0.57 -21.17 -9.46
N ILE A 117 1.12 -20.07 -8.94
CA ILE A 117 2.25 -20.11 -8.00
C ILE A 117 1.82 -20.79 -6.69
N LEU A 118 0.67 -20.40 -6.14
CA LEU A 118 0.11 -20.99 -4.92
C LEU A 118 -0.12 -22.49 -5.10
N GLN A 119 -0.84 -22.90 -6.14
CA GLN A 119 -1.13 -24.30 -6.43
C GLN A 119 0.15 -25.13 -6.51
N ARG A 120 1.09 -24.74 -7.39
CA ARG A 120 2.35 -25.47 -7.58
C ARG A 120 3.18 -25.56 -6.28
N THR A 121 3.14 -24.53 -5.45
CA THR A 121 3.93 -24.51 -4.22
C THR A 121 3.30 -25.36 -3.14
N PHE A 122 1.98 -25.26 -2.98
CA PHE A 122 1.23 -26.03 -1.99
C PHE A 122 1.22 -27.53 -2.31
N ASP A 123 1.12 -27.91 -3.60
CA ASP A 123 1.20 -29.31 -4.04
C ASP A 123 2.51 -29.99 -3.65
N ARG A 124 3.56 -29.20 -3.45
CA ARG A 124 4.87 -29.66 -2.97
C ARG A 124 5.04 -29.52 -1.46
N GLY A 125 4.00 -29.12 -0.73
CA GLY A 125 4.03 -28.90 0.71
C GLY A 125 4.80 -27.66 1.15
N GLY A 126 5.07 -26.72 0.23
CA GLY A 126 5.84 -25.49 0.51
C GLY A 126 4.97 -24.29 0.89
N ASN A 127 5.60 -23.26 1.43
CA ASN A 127 4.99 -21.95 1.73
C ASN A 127 5.28 -20.95 0.60
N VAL A 128 4.37 -20.00 0.39
CA VAL A 128 4.60 -18.83 -0.47
C VAL A 128 4.91 -17.64 0.41
N VAL A 129 6.13 -17.15 0.35
CA VAL A 129 6.60 -15.98 1.12
C VAL A 129 6.67 -14.78 0.19
N ILE A 130 5.92 -13.73 0.51
CA ILE A 130 5.79 -12.53 -0.34
C ILE A 130 6.36 -11.33 0.41
N PRO A 131 7.52 -10.79 -0.04
CA PRO A 131 8.02 -9.52 0.47
C PRO A 131 7.09 -8.41 0.01
N SER A 132 6.63 -7.56 0.94
CA SER A 132 5.67 -6.53 0.63
C SER A 132 5.89 -5.27 1.46
N PHE A 133 5.62 -4.11 0.85
CA PHE A 133 5.47 -2.87 1.60
C PHE A 133 4.19 -2.92 2.43
N ALA A 134 4.22 -2.29 3.59
CA ALA A 134 3.12 -2.32 4.55
C ALA A 134 1.86 -1.63 4.03
N VAL A 135 2.02 -0.57 3.23
CA VAL A 135 0.94 0.23 2.65
C VAL A 135 0.86 -0.02 1.14
N GLY A 136 -0.34 -0.16 0.62
CA GLY A 136 -0.64 -0.34 -0.79
C GLY A 136 -0.49 -1.78 -1.24
N ARG A 137 0.74 -2.26 -1.47
CA ARG A 137 1.00 -3.59 -2.03
C ARG A 137 0.45 -4.74 -1.18
N THR A 138 0.50 -4.64 0.14
CA THR A 138 -0.10 -5.66 1.02
C THR A 138 -1.60 -5.76 0.81
N GLN A 139 -2.31 -4.64 0.76
CA GLN A 139 -3.76 -4.62 0.59
C GLN A 139 -4.19 -5.10 -0.80
N GLU A 140 -3.43 -4.74 -1.84
CA GLU A 140 -3.63 -5.25 -3.20
C GLU A 140 -3.47 -6.78 -3.28
N LEU A 141 -2.45 -7.34 -2.61
CA LEU A 141 -2.26 -8.79 -2.52
C LEU A 141 -3.42 -9.49 -1.79
N LEU A 142 -3.93 -8.89 -0.71
CA LEU A 142 -5.11 -9.41 -0.01
C LEU A 142 -6.34 -9.43 -0.91
N TYR A 143 -6.55 -8.39 -1.70
CA TYR A 143 -7.62 -8.33 -2.69
C TYR A 143 -7.52 -9.49 -3.70
N PHE A 144 -6.34 -9.70 -4.31
CA PHE A 144 -6.14 -10.81 -5.26
C PHE A 144 -6.31 -12.18 -4.61
N ILE A 145 -5.80 -12.38 -3.40
CA ILE A 145 -5.96 -13.66 -2.68
C ILE A 145 -7.43 -13.91 -2.33
N ARG A 146 -8.18 -12.87 -1.97
CA ARG A 146 -9.62 -12.98 -1.76
C ARG A 146 -10.33 -13.46 -3.03
N GLU A 147 -10.03 -12.88 -4.20
CA GLU A 147 -10.60 -13.34 -5.47
C GLU A 147 -10.21 -14.79 -5.78
N ILE A 148 -8.95 -15.18 -5.58
CA ILE A 148 -8.46 -16.56 -5.76
C ILE A 148 -9.26 -17.54 -4.88
N LYS A 149 -9.51 -17.19 -3.62
CA LYS A 149 -10.29 -18.02 -2.69
C LYS A 149 -11.77 -18.08 -3.05
N LYS A 150 -12.36 -16.93 -3.42
CA LYS A 150 -13.77 -16.82 -3.84
C LYS A 150 -14.06 -17.68 -5.08
N GLU A 151 -13.18 -17.64 -6.07
CA GLU A 151 -13.30 -18.40 -7.31
C GLU A 151 -12.80 -19.86 -7.19
N GLY A 152 -12.23 -20.24 -6.04
CA GLY A 152 -11.71 -21.60 -5.82
C GLY A 152 -10.56 -22.00 -6.74
N LEU A 153 -9.71 -21.04 -7.14
CA LEU A 153 -8.67 -21.27 -8.14
C LEU A 153 -7.51 -22.14 -7.62
N VAL A 154 -7.38 -22.33 -6.32
CA VAL A 154 -6.43 -23.26 -5.70
C VAL A 154 -7.18 -24.45 -5.14
N THR A 155 -6.95 -25.63 -5.70
CA THR A 155 -7.68 -26.86 -5.41
C THR A 155 -6.88 -27.80 -4.49
N GLY A 156 -7.59 -28.63 -3.71
CA GLY A 156 -6.94 -29.64 -2.85
C GLY A 156 -6.34 -29.10 -1.54
N HIS A 157 -6.28 -27.76 -1.35
CA HIS A 157 -5.69 -27.13 -0.17
C HIS A 157 -6.71 -26.40 0.71
N GLY A 158 -8.00 -26.49 0.39
CA GLY A 158 -9.11 -25.96 1.18
C GLY A 158 -8.96 -24.46 1.46
N ASN A 159 -9.22 -24.10 2.71
CA ASN A 159 -9.08 -22.71 3.15
C ASN A 159 -7.65 -22.46 3.68
N PHE A 160 -6.65 -22.47 2.80
CA PHE A 160 -5.25 -22.26 3.18
C PHE A 160 -5.03 -20.96 3.98
N PRO A 161 -4.16 -20.98 5.02
CA PRO A 161 -3.87 -19.81 5.82
C PRO A 161 -3.09 -18.73 5.04
N VAL A 162 -3.40 -17.47 5.34
CA VAL A 162 -2.67 -16.30 4.84
C VAL A 162 -2.30 -15.43 6.03
N TYR A 163 -1.03 -15.13 6.21
CA TYR A 163 -0.53 -14.33 7.32
C TYR A 163 -0.07 -12.95 6.85
N ILE A 164 -0.54 -11.90 7.53
CA ILE A 164 0.10 -10.58 7.52
C ILE A 164 1.08 -10.57 8.71
N ASP A 165 2.37 -10.74 8.43
CA ASP A 165 3.42 -10.73 9.45
C ASP A 165 4.22 -9.41 9.42
N SER A 166 3.52 -8.33 9.69
CA SER A 166 4.07 -6.98 9.81
C SER A 166 3.12 -6.11 10.64
N PRO A 167 3.50 -5.65 11.84
CA PRO A 167 2.66 -4.77 12.65
C PRO A 167 2.20 -3.51 11.90
N LEU A 168 3.11 -2.90 11.12
CA LEU A 168 2.77 -1.73 10.31
C LEU A 168 1.75 -2.05 9.20
N ALA A 169 1.87 -3.21 8.54
CA ALA A 169 0.90 -3.63 7.53
C ALA A 169 -0.47 -3.94 8.13
N ILE A 170 -0.52 -4.47 9.35
CA ILE A 170 -1.77 -4.71 10.09
C ILE A 170 -2.47 -3.38 10.37
N GLU A 171 -1.75 -2.38 10.86
CA GLU A 171 -2.31 -1.04 11.11
C GLU A 171 -2.76 -0.35 9.82
N ALA A 172 -1.95 -0.43 8.77
CA ALA A 172 -2.34 0.09 7.45
C ALA A 172 -3.63 -0.58 6.94
N THR A 173 -3.74 -1.90 7.06
CA THR A 173 -4.95 -2.65 6.66
C THR A 173 -6.18 -2.22 7.47
N ARG A 174 -6.00 -1.89 8.77
CA ARG A 174 -7.07 -1.34 9.59
C ARG A 174 -7.54 0.03 9.08
N ILE A 175 -6.60 0.91 8.70
CA ILE A 175 -6.94 2.22 8.12
C ILE A 175 -7.77 2.07 6.85
N PHE A 176 -7.43 1.12 5.97
CA PHE A 176 -8.25 0.83 4.78
C PHE A 176 -9.69 0.44 5.13
N LYS A 177 -9.90 -0.32 6.19
CA LYS A 177 -11.26 -0.70 6.65
C LYS A 177 -12.07 0.47 7.22
N ASP A 178 -11.38 1.39 7.90
CA ASP A 178 -11.99 2.53 8.58
C ASP A 178 -12.14 3.74 7.64
N THR A 179 -11.64 3.66 6.40
CA THR A 179 -11.69 4.75 5.41
C THR A 179 -13.06 4.82 4.76
N ASP A 180 -13.53 6.06 4.53
CA ASP A 180 -14.77 6.33 3.82
C ASP A 180 -14.76 5.68 2.43
N PRO A 181 -15.81 4.92 2.04
CA PRO A 181 -15.91 4.28 0.73
C PRO A 181 -15.68 5.21 -0.46
N ASP A 182 -15.96 6.50 -0.31
CA ASP A 182 -15.77 7.48 -1.38
C ASP A 182 -14.30 7.67 -1.81
N TYR A 183 -13.33 7.18 -1.04
CA TYR A 183 -11.91 7.18 -1.42
C TYR A 183 -11.50 5.98 -2.29
N PHE A 184 -12.37 4.97 -2.43
CA PHE A 184 -12.07 3.76 -3.20
C PHE A 184 -12.61 3.81 -4.63
N ASP A 185 -12.13 2.87 -5.45
CA ASP A 185 -12.62 2.63 -6.81
C ASP A 185 -14.08 2.13 -6.82
N GLU A 186 -14.65 2.05 -8.01
CA GLU A 186 -16.08 1.71 -8.17
C GLU A 186 -16.37 0.25 -7.79
N ASP A 187 -15.46 -0.66 -8.11
CA ASP A 187 -15.58 -2.09 -7.80
C ASP A 187 -15.51 -2.34 -6.29
N THR A 188 -14.58 -1.70 -5.61
CA THR A 188 -14.45 -1.78 -4.14
C THR A 188 -15.69 -1.20 -3.45
N ARG A 189 -16.19 -0.04 -3.90
CA ARG A 189 -17.43 0.53 -3.36
C ARG A 189 -18.62 -0.39 -3.56
N ALA A 190 -18.72 -1.04 -4.71
CA ALA A 190 -19.78 -2.01 -4.98
C ALA A 190 -19.72 -3.23 -4.05
N LEU A 191 -18.53 -3.72 -3.71
CA LEU A 191 -18.34 -4.78 -2.72
C LEU A 191 -18.77 -4.33 -1.32
N LEU A 192 -18.30 -3.16 -0.89
CA LEU A 192 -18.63 -2.58 0.42
C LEU A 192 -20.13 -2.36 0.58
N ALA A 193 -20.82 -1.88 -0.46
CA ALA A 193 -22.28 -1.71 -0.46
C ALA A 193 -23.05 -3.04 -0.30
N GLN A 194 -22.43 -4.17 -0.67
CA GLN A 194 -22.96 -5.52 -0.45
C GLN A 194 -22.56 -6.10 0.93
N GLY A 195 -21.87 -5.34 1.78
CA GLY A 195 -21.34 -5.80 3.06
C GLY A 195 -20.13 -6.72 2.93
N ILE A 196 -19.46 -6.72 1.78
CA ILE A 196 -18.28 -7.53 1.50
C ILE A 196 -17.01 -6.68 1.70
N ASP A 197 -16.17 -7.07 2.66
CA ASP A 197 -14.86 -6.45 2.85
C ASP A 197 -13.91 -6.91 1.71
N PRO A 198 -13.33 -5.99 0.93
CA PRO A 198 -12.53 -6.32 -0.25
C PRO A 198 -11.19 -6.99 0.08
N ILE A 199 -10.71 -6.87 1.31
CA ILE A 199 -9.40 -7.37 1.76
C ILE A 199 -9.49 -8.34 2.94
N GLN A 200 -10.71 -8.77 3.30
CA GLN A 200 -10.94 -9.76 4.36
C GLN A 200 -11.53 -11.05 3.76
N PHE A 201 -11.05 -12.19 4.23
CA PHE A 201 -11.51 -13.51 3.80
C PHE A 201 -11.23 -14.58 4.86
N PRO A 202 -11.91 -15.73 4.82
CA PRO A 202 -11.62 -16.84 5.72
C PRO A 202 -10.18 -17.34 5.59
N GLY A 203 -9.49 -17.54 6.74
CA GLY A 203 -8.10 -17.97 6.78
C GLY A 203 -7.07 -16.84 6.78
N LEU A 204 -7.50 -15.57 6.67
CA LEU A 204 -6.60 -14.44 6.91
C LEU A 204 -6.30 -14.32 8.40
N GLN A 205 -5.02 -14.26 8.73
CA GLN A 205 -4.49 -14.16 10.09
C GLN A 205 -3.45 -13.04 10.17
N VAL A 206 -3.26 -12.50 11.36
CA VAL A 206 -2.26 -11.46 11.64
C VAL A 206 -1.27 -11.96 12.69
N SER A 207 -0.01 -11.54 12.60
CA SER A 207 1.02 -11.81 13.59
C SER A 207 1.57 -10.49 14.11
N VAL A 208 1.33 -10.23 15.38
CA VAL A 208 1.73 -8.98 16.04
C VAL A 208 3.07 -9.15 16.74
N THR A 209 3.28 -10.25 17.45
CA THR A 209 4.48 -10.51 18.24
C THR A 209 5.56 -11.26 17.46
N SER A 210 6.81 -11.18 17.95
CA SER A 210 7.92 -11.94 17.36
C SER A 210 7.77 -13.45 17.57
N ASP A 211 7.10 -13.86 18.64
CA ASP A 211 6.88 -15.28 18.92
C ASP A 211 5.82 -15.88 18.00
N GLU A 212 4.72 -15.15 17.75
CA GLU A 212 3.75 -15.53 16.72
C GLU A 212 4.40 -15.67 15.36
N SER A 213 5.27 -14.72 14.96
CA SER A 213 6.02 -14.77 13.70
C SER A 213 6.90 -16.03 13.60
N ARG A 214 7.56 -16.44 14.69
CA ARG A 214 8.35 -17.69 14.71
C ARG A 214 7.47 -18.93 14.55
N MET A 215 6.30 -18.94 15.17
CA MET A 215 5.37 -20.07 15.10
C MET A 215 4.85 -20.31 13.69
N ILE A 216 4.74 -19.26 12.84
CA ILE A 216 4.36 -19.40 11.44
C ILE A 216 5.34 -20.33 10.69
N ASN A 217 6.64 -20.21 10.94
CA ASN A 217 7.66 -21.06 10.31
C ASN A 217 7.69 -22.50 10.86
N ALA A 218 7.26 -22.70 12.11
CA ALA A 218 7.21 -24.03 12.73
C ALA A 218 6.02 -24.88 12.23
N ASP A 219 4.95 -24.25 11.79
CA ASP A 219 3.77 -24.90 11.26
C ASP A 219 4.03 -25.40 9.83
N ARG A 220 3.75 -26.68 9.56
CA ARG A 220 3.99 -27.35 8.27
C ARG A 220 2.84 -27.27 7.27
N VAL A 221 1.70 -26.70 7.66
CA VAL A 221 0.59 -26.49 6.74
C VAL A 221 0.99 -25.47 5.67
N PRO A 222 0.86 -25.79 4.37
CA PRO A 222 1.12 -24.82 3.30
C PRO A 222 0.32 -23.54 3.46
N LYS A 223 0.98 -22.40 3.36
CA LYS A 223 0.42 -21.09 3.65
C LYS A 223 1.04 -19.97 2.82
N VAL A 224 0.38 -18.83 2.81
CA VAL A 224 0.94 -17.57 2.31
C VAL A 224 1.42 -16.73 3.49
N ILE A 225 2.61 -16.14 3.37
CA ILE A 225 3.19 -15.24 4.37
C ILE A 225 3.52 -13.92 3.66
N ILE A 226 2.79 -12.86 4.00
CA ILE A 226 3.04 -11.50 3.51
C ILE A 226 3.77 -10.75 4.61
N SER A 227 5.00 -10.33 4.36
CA SER A 227 5.84 -9.73 5.40
C SER A 227 6.69 -8.57 4.87
N ALA A 228 6.87 -7.54 5.67
CA ALA A 228 7.78 -6.44 5.40
C ALA A 228 9.24 -6.83 5.78
N SER A 229 10.27 -6.27 5.11
CA SER A 229 10.21 -5.22 4.11
C SER A 229 10.09 -5.77 2.69
N GLY A 230 9.54 -4.94 1.78
CA GLY A 230 9.40 -5.29 0.37
C GLY A 230 10.72 -5.52 -0.37
N MET A 231 11.82 -4.95 0.12
CA MET A 231 13.17 -5.10 -0.46
C MET A 231 13.99 -6.23 0.19
N CYS A 232 13.44 -6.98 1.13
CA CYS A 232 14.08 -8.09 1.86
C CYS A 232 15.34 -7.71 2.67
N GLU A 233 15.66 -6.44 2.84
CA GLU A 233 16.86 -5.97 3.54
C GLU A 233 16.70 -5.91 5.06
N ALA A 234 15.48 -5.76 5.54
CA ALA A 234 15.12 -5.61 6.95
C ALA A 234 13.81 -6.34 7.27
N GLY A 235 13.42 -6.32 8.54
CA GLY A 235 12.13 -6.83 8.99
C GLY A 235 12.05 -8.36 9.11
N ARG A 236 10.84 -8.82 9.39
CA ARG A 236 10.54 -10.23 9.66
C ARG A 236 10.67 -11.11 8.42
N ILE A 237 10.49 -10.56 7.21
CA ILE A 237 10.66 -11.26 5.94
C ILE A 237 11.98 -12.04 5.88
N ARG A 238 13.07 -11.51 6.43
CA ARG A 238 14.38 -12.16 6.46
C ARG A 238 14.40 -13.47 7.22
N HIS A 239 13.53 -13.63 8.22
CA HIS A 239 13.39 -14.89 8.96
C HIS A 239 12.64 -15.92 8.13
N HIS A 240 11.56 -15.52 7.48
CA HIS A 240 10.79 -16.43 6.60
C HIS A 240 11.59 -16.93 5.40
N LEU A 241 12.44 -16.09 4.82
CA LEU A 241 13.32 -16.49 3.70
C LEU A 241 14.45 -17.44 4.08
N LYS A 242 14.71 -17.68 5.37
CA LYS A 242 15.73 -18.60 5.86
C LYS A 242 15.17 -19.99 6.22
N HIS A 243 13.86 -20.10 6.33
CA HIS A 243 13.15 -21.31 6.74
C HIS A 243 12.27 -21.85 5.61
#